data_568b1246c0ab74464a1a92d59b532268
#
_entry.id   568b1246c0ab74464a1a92d59b532268
#
_cell.length_a   1.000
_cell.length_b   1.000
_cell.length_c   1.000
_cell.angle_alpha   90.00
_cell.angle_beta   90.00
_cell.angle_gamma   90.00
#
_symmetry.space_group_name_H-M   'P 1'
#
loop_
_entity.id
_entity.type
_entity.pdbx_description
1 polymer ?
#
loop_
_entity_poly.entity_id
_entity_poly.type
_entity_poly.pdbx_seq_one_letter_code
_entity_poly.pdbx_strand_id
1 'polypeptide(L)'
;MITIKKQEIVKLEDVLHLYQAVGWTNYTNQPQMLERALSHSLAIYLALDGDTVVGLIRLVGDGFSSVLVQDLIVLPIYQRQGIGSALMKEALEDYKDAYQVQLVTEQTEKTLVFYRSMGFEILSTYNCIGMTWMNREK
;
A
#
# COMPACT_ATOMS: atom_id res chain seq x y z
N MET A 1 18.50 11.01 3.66
CA MET A 1 17.26 11.51 4.29
C MET A 1 16.06 11.02 3.50
N ILE A 2 15.08 10.49 4.20
CA ILE A 2 13.85 9.96 3.57
C ILE A 2 12.80 11.06 3.50
N THR A 3 12.23 11.24 2.32
CA THR A 3 11.15 12.20 2.08
C THR A 3 9.91 11.44 1.63
N ILE A 4 8.73 11.78 2.16
CA ILE A 4 7.46 11.21 1.71
C ILE A 4 6.79 12.24 0.80
N LYS A 5 6.37 11.80 -0.39
CA LYS A 5 5.76 12.68 -1.37
C LYS A 5 4.54 12.03 -2.00
N LYS A 6 3.40 12.73 -1.96
CA LYS A 6 2.23 12.32 -2.73
C LYS A 6 2.51 12.61 -4.21
N GLN A 7 2.33 11.62 -5.06
CA GLN A 7 2.67 11.72 -6.48
C GLN A 7 1.41 11.57 -7.32
N GLU A 8 1.10 12.59 -8.13
CA GLU A 8 -0.11 12.58 -8.95
C GLU A 8 -0.02 11.59 -10.10
N ILE A 9 1.13 11.51 -10.75
CA ILE A 9 1.36 10.60 -11.87
C ILE A 9 2.54 9.69 -11.51
N VAL A 10 2.27 8.39 -11.43
CA VAL A 10 3.29 7.38 -11.13
C VAL A 10 3.42 6.46 -12.32
N LYS A 11 4.60 6.43 -12.91
CA LYS A 11 4.89 5.56 -14.04
C LYS A 11 5.39 4.22 -13.54
N LEU A 12 5.06 3.15 -14.26
CA LEU A 12 5.50 1.80 -13.91
C LEU A 12 7.03 1.74 -13.76
N GLU A 13 7.78 2.36 -14.67
CA GLU A 13 9.24 2.35 -14.65
C GLU A 13 9.83 2.91 -13.36
N ASP A 14 9.10 3.80 -12.67
CA ASP A 14 9.58 4.45 -11.45
C ASP A 14 9.43 3.56 -10.22
N VAL A 15 8.53 2.56 -10.26
CA VAL A 15 8.18 1.78 -9.07
C VAL A 15 8.27 0.26 -9.27
N LEU A 16 8.50 -0.21 -10.50
CA LEU A 16 8.54 -1.64 -10.80
C LEU A 16 9.55 -2.37 -9.91
N HIS A 17 10.69 -1.77 -9.65
CA HIS A 17 11.72 -2.37 -8.81
C HIS A 17 11.24 -2.66 -7.39
N LEU A 18 10.28 -1.89 -6.88
CA LEU A 18 9.69 -2.14 -5.56
C LEU A 18 8.92 -3.47 -5.56
N TYR A 19 8.06 -3.66 -6.56
CA TYR A 19 7.25 -4.88 -6.68
C TYR A 19 8.13 -6.10 -6.93
N GLN A 20 9.20 -5.93 -7.71
CA GLN A 20 10.17 -7.00 -7.96
C GLN A 20 10.93 -7.38 -6.68
N ALA A 21 11.33 -6.38 -5.88
CA ALA A 21 12.12 -6.60 -4.68
C ALA A 21 11.37 -7.41 -3.61
N VAL A 22 10.04 -7.27 -3.56
CA VAL A 22 9.22 -8.03 -2.60
C VAL A 22 8.62 -9.30 -3.20
N GLY A 23 8.92 -9.59 -4.47
CA GLY A 23 8.53 -10.84 -5.12
C GLY A 23 7.04 -10.96 -5.42
N TRP A 24 6.34 -9.85 -5.60
CA TRP A 24 4.91 -9.87 -5.90
C TRP A 24 4.67 -10.16 -7.37
N THR A 25 4.83 -11.43 -7.75
CA THR A 25 4.76 -11.88 -9.14
C THR A 25 3.38 -11.77 -9.74
N ASN A 26 2.33 -11.73 -8.93
CA ASN A 26 0.98 -11.43 -9.40
C ASN A 26 0.92 -10.08 -10.12
N TYR A 27 1.75 -9.13 -9.72
CA TYR A 27 1.89 -7.84 -10.38
C TYR A 27 2.96 -7.87 -11.48
N THR A 28 4.17 -8.36 -11.15
CA THR A 28 5.31 -8.25 -12.08
C THR A 28 5.14 -9.11 -13.32
N ASN A 29 4.34 -10.18 -13.24
CA ASN A 29 4.00 -11.01 -14.40
C ASN A 29 2.90 -10.40 -15.26
N GLN A 30 2.30 -9.28 -14.81
CA GLN A 30 1.24 -8.58 -15.53
C GLN A 30 1.54 -7.07 -15.55
N PRO A 31 2.63 -6.66 -16.23
CA PRO A 31 3.06 -5.25 -16.18
C PRO A 31 2.02 -4.27 -16.73
N GLN A 32 1.24 -4.67 -17.74
CA GLN A 32 0.19 -3.80 -18.28
C GLN A 32 -0.94 -3.60 -17.28
N MET A 33 -1.30 -4.65 -16.55
CA MET A 33 -2.31 -4.55 -15.49
C MET A 33 -1.81 -3.61 -14.38
N LEU A 34 -0.56 -3.77 -13.95
CA LEU A 34 0.01 -2.91 -12.91
C LEU A 34 0.06 -1.45 -13.37
N GLU A 35 0.47 -1.18 -14.60
CA GLU A 35 0.48 0.17 -15.14
C GLU A 35 -0.90 0.82 -15.08
N ARG A 36 -1.93 0.08 -15.49
CA ARG A 36 -3.31 0.57 -15.43
C ARG A 36 -3.79 0.76 -14.01
N ALA A 37 -3.43 -0.15 -13.10
CA ALA A 37 -3.77 -0.02 -11.68
C ALA A 37 -3.16 1.23 -11.07
N LEU A 38 -1.90 1.52 -11.37
CA LEU A 38 -1.25 2.74 -10.88
C LEU A 38 -1.99 3.98 -11.34
N SER A 39 -2.36 4.05 -12.62
CA SER A 39 -3.04 5.23 -13.18
C SER A 39 -4.47 5.42 -12.68
N HIS A 40 -5.09 4.37 -12.15
CA HIS A 40 -6.47 4.41 -11.62
C HIS A 40 -6.52 4.39 -10.09
N SER A 41 -5.38 4.56 -9.44
CA SER A 41 -5.32 4.59 -7.98
C SER A 41 -5.91 5.87 -7.42
N LEU A 42 -6.49 5.79 -6.22
CA LEU A 42 -7.00 6.97 -5.52
C LEU A 42 -5.85 7.92 -5.17
N ALA A 43 -4.78 7.38 -4.63
CA ALA A 43 -3.59 8.14 -4.27
C ALA A 43 -2.39 7.21 -4.15
N ILE A 44 -1.21 7.74 -4.45
CA ILE A 44 0.05 7.05 -4.26
C ILE A 44 1.02 8.00 -3.58
N TYR A 45 1.66 7.52 -2.53
CA TYR A 45 2.72 8.23 -1.82
C TYR A 45 4.02 7.47 -1.99
N LEU A 46 5.08 8.17 -2.32
CA LEU A 46 6.41 7.58 -2.50
C LEU A 46 7.32 7.98 -1.35
N ALA A 47 8.13 7.04 -0.91
CA ALA A 47 9.25 7.32 -0.03
C ALA A 47 10.50 7.43 -0.88
N LEU A 48 11.23 8.51 -0.73
CA LEU A 48 12.38 8.82 -1.54
C LEU A 48 13.61 8.97 -0.65
N ASP A 49 14.70 8.35 -1.07
CA ASP A 49 16.03 8.60 -0.51
C ASP A 49 16.79 9.37 -1.60
N GLY A 50 16.86 10.70 -1.47
CA GLY A 50 17.27 11.56 -2.58
C GLY A 50 16.29 11.40 -3.74
N ASP A 51 16.78 10.96 -4.89
CA ASP A 51 15.95 10.72 -6.07
C ASP A 51 15.53 9.26 -6.22
N THR A 52 15.95 8.39 -5.30
CA THR A 52 15.65 6.96 -5.38
C THR A 52 14.36 6.64 -4.68
N VAL A 53 13.43 5.99 -5.38
CA VAL A 53 12.18 5.52 -4.77
C VAL A 53 12.49 4.25 -3.98
N VAL A 54 12.26 4.31 -2.66
CA VAL A 54 12.57 3.22 -1.74
C VAL A 54 11.33 2.62 -1.08
N GLY A 55 10.18 3.22 -1.26
CA GLY A 55 8.92 2.72 -0.74
C GLY A 55 7.72 3.37 -1.41
N LEU A 56 6.56 2.75 -1.18
CA LEU A 56 5.31 3.20 -1.78
C LEU A 56 4.14 2.75 -0.91
N ILE A 57 3.11 3.60 -0.81
CA ILE A 57 1.79 3.19 -0.38
C ILE A 57 0.79 3.58 -1.46
N ARG A 58 -0.06 2.65 -1.86
CA ARG A 58 -1.05 2.84 -2.92
C ARG A 58 -2.44 2.59 -2.37
N LEU A 59 -3.32 3.57 -2.57
CA LEU A 59 -4.69 3.55 -2.06
C LEU A 59 -5.66 3.45 -3.22
N VAL A 60 -6.75 2.71 -3.02
CA VAL A 60 -7.87 2.64 -3.95
C VAL A 60 -9.17 2.91 -3.18
N GLY A 61 -10.23 3.31 -3.89
CA GLY A 61 -11.51 3.62 -3.29
C GLY A 61 -12.03 4.98 -3.73
N ASP A 62 -13.13 5.41 -3.12
CA ASP A 62 -13.70 6.71 -3.46
C ASP A 62 -13.12 7.86 -2.63
N GLY A 63 -12.44 7.57 -1.54
CA GLY A 63 -11.85 8.59 -0.67
C GLY A 63 -12.81 9.17 0.35
N PHE A 64 -14.08 8.79 0.33
CA PHE A 64 -15.11 9.33 1.22
C PHE A 64 -15.74 8.26 2.09
N SER A 65 -16.29 7.22 1.49
CA SER A 65 -16.89 6.11 2.23
C SER A 65 -15.90 4.98 2.44
N SER A 66 -14.94 4.83 1.55
CA SER A 66 -14.02 3.69 1.58
C SER A 66 -12.68 4.06 1.00
N VAL A 67 -11.64 3.68 1.72
CA VAL A 67 -10.26 3.72 1.26
C VAL A 67 -9.66 2.34 1.56
N LEU A 68 -9.12 1.69 0.54
CA LEU A 68 -8.40 0.43 0.71
C LEU A 68 -6.92 0.69 0.51
N VAL A 69 -6.11 0.36 1.52
CA VAL A 69 -4.66 0.34 1.36
C VAL A 69 -4.33 -0.93 0.59
N GLN A 70 -4.08 -0.77 -0.70
CA GLN A 70 -3.89 -1.91 -1.59
C GLN A 70 -2.46 -2.44 -1.54
N ASP A 71 -1.48 -1.56 -1.57
CA ASP A 71 -0.08 -1.93 -1.53
C ASP A 71 0.68 -1.05 -0.54
N LEU A 72 1.54 -1.66 0.26
CA LEU A 72 2.51 -0.98 1.09
C LEU A 72 3.83 -1.72 0.94
N ILE A 73 4.81 -1.07 0.33
CA ILE A 73 6.10 -1.68 0.02
C ILE A 73 7.21 -0.77 0.51
N VAL A 74 8.20 -1.38 1.19
CA VAL A 74 9.47 -0.74 1.50
C VAL A 74 10.56 -1.69 1.05
N LEU A 75 11.56 -1.20 0.33
CA LEU A 75 12.69 -2.03 -0.10
C LEU A 75 13.30 -2.74 1.10
N PRO A 76 13.65 -4.03 0.99
CA PRO A 76 14.15 -4.80 2.14
C PRO A 76 15.29 -4.13 2.90
N ILE A 77 16.25 -3.52 2.20
CA ILE A 77 17.38 -2.86 2.86
C ILE A 77 17.00 -1.58 3.60
N TYR A 78 15.81 -1.05 3.33
CA TYR A 78 15.29 0.15 3.98
C TYR A 78 14.25 -0.16 5.06
N GLN A 79 13.93 -1.42 5.29
CA GLN A 79 12.95 -1.82 6.31
C GLN A 79 13.50 -1.59 7.71
N ARG A 80 12.60 -1.52 8.69
CA ARG A 80 12.90 -1.27 10.12
C ARG A 80 13.48 0.12 10.40
N GLN A 81 13.21 1.08 9.52
CA GLN A 81 13.62 2.48 9.70
C GLN A 81 12.43 3.42 9.85
N GLY A 82 11.22 2.86 10.00
CA GLY A 82 10.01 3.65 10.16
C GLY A 82 9.41 4.20 8.87
N ILE A 83 9.89 3.77 7.71
CA ILE A 83 9.40 4.27 6.41
C ILE A 83 7.96 3.83 6.16
N GLY A 84 7.64 2.55 6.41
CA GLY A 84 6.27 2.05 6.26
C GLY A 84 5.30 2.82 7.14
N SER A 85 5.67 3.09 8.38
CA SER A 85 4.85 3.89 9.30
C SER A 85 4.69 5.32 8.81
N ALA A 86 5.74 5.93 8.26
CA ALA A 86 5.67 7.29 7.74
C ALA A 86 4.74 7.38 6.53
N LEU A 87 4.80 6.40 5.61
CA LEU A 87 3.90 6.32 4.47
C LEU A 87 2.44 6.18 4.94
N MET A 88 2.19 5.29 5.88
CA MET A 88 0.83 5.07 6.39
C MET A 88 0.30 6.32 7.09
N LYS A 89 1.11 7.01 7.87
CA LYS A 89 0.69 8.22 8.57
C LYS A 89 0.28 9.32 7.60
N GLU A 90 1.03 9.52 6.52
CA GLU A 90 0.66 10.49 5.49
C GLU A 90 -0.69 10.14 4.85
N ALA A 91 -0.86 8.88 4.49
CA ALA A 91 -2.10 8.42 3.88
C ALA A 91 -3.29 8.59 4.82
N LEU A 92 -3.16 8.18 6.08
CA LEU A 92 -4.23 8.29 7.06
C LEU A 92 -4.58 9.73 7.38
N GLU A 93 -3.60 10.62 7.42
CA GLU A 93 -3.86 12.05 7.66
C GLU A 93 -4.67 12.65 6.52
N ASP A 94 -4.33 12.35 5.27
CA ASP A 94 -5.04 12.89 4.12
C ASP A 94 -6.47 12.36 4.00
N TYR A 95 -6.73 11.16 4.50
CA TYR A 95 -8.04 10.50 4.40
C TYR A 95 -8.69 10.26 5.77
N LYS A 96 -8.34 11.08 6.76
CA LYS A 96 -8.86 10.94 8.13
C LYS A 96 -10.37 11.10 8.23
N ASP A 97 -10.97 11.80 7.26
CA ASP A 97 -12.43 12.02 7.25
C ASP A 97 -13.19 10.94 6.46
N ALA A 98 -12.49 9.99 5.85
CA ALA A 98 -13.14 8.88 5.18
C ALA A 98 -13.86 8.00 6.21
N TYR A 99 -15.03 7.48 5.82
CA TYR A 99 -15.82 6.65 6.72
C TYR A 99 -15.04 5.45 7.24
N GLN A 100 -14.29 4.78 6.36
CA GLN A 100 -13.43 3.66 6.77
C GLN A 100 -12.20 3.54 5.88
N VAL A 101 -11.12 3.06 6.49
CA VAL A 101 -9.89 2.69 5.79
C VAL A 101 -9.62 1.23 6.14
N GLN A 102 -9.45 0.39 5.14
CA GLN A 102 -9.26 -1.04 5.31
C GLN A 102 -8.03 -1.52 4.55
N LEU A 103 -7.56 -2.70 4.91
CA LEU A 103 -6.48 -3.37 4.18
C LEU A 103 -6.62 -4.88 4.33
N VAL A 104 -5.93 -5.59 3.43
CA VAL A 104 -5.78 -7.03 3.50
C VAL A 104 -4.28 -7.31 3.58
N THR A 105 -3.86 -8.17 4.48
CA THR A 105 -2.44 -8.48 4.68
C THR A 105 -2.27 -9.95 5.03
N GLU A 106 -1.03 -10.42 5.00
CA GLU A 106 -0.71 -11.77 5.45
C GLU A 106 -1.06 -11.96 6.91
N GLN A 107 -1.55 -13.14 7.25
CA GLN A 107 -1.89 -13.45 8.63
C GLN A 107 -0.64 -13.93 9.37
N THR A 108 0.18 -12.98 9.78
CA THR A 108 1.37 -13.23 10.59
C THR A 108 1.37 -12.33 11.81
N GLU A 109 2.05 -12.76 12.87
CA GLU A 109 2.18 -11.94 14.06
C GLU A 109 2.85 -10.61 13.77
N LYS A 110 3.87 -10.63 12.93
CA LYS A 110 4.63 -9.43 12.54
C LYS A 110 3.72 -8.38 11.89
N THR A 111 2.88 -8.78 10.95
CA THR A 111 1.98 -7.84 10.27
C THR A 111 0.90 -7.35 11.21
N LEU A 112 0.37 -8.20 12.08
CA LEU A 112 -0.63 -7.79 13.07
C LEU A 112 -0.06 -6.74 14.03
N VAL A 113 1.14 -6.96 14.55
CA VAL A 113 1.79 -6.01 15.45
C VAL A 113 1.99 -4.66 14.74
N PHE A 114 2.48 -4.69 13.50
CA PHE A 114 2.72 -3.47 12.74
C PHE A 114 1.42 -2.68 12.54
N TYR A 115 0.38 -3.32 12.00
CA TYR A 115 -0.85 -2.60 11.67
C TYR A 115 -1.63 -2.17 12.92
N ARG A 116 -1.59 -2.96 14.00
CA ARG A 116 -2.17 -2.54 15.27
C ARG A 116 -1.47 -1.31 15.83
N SER A 117 -0.16 -1.22 15.66
CA SER A 117 0.59 -0.02 16.09
C SER A 117 0.15 1.24 15.35
N MET A 118 -0.46 1.08 14.17
CA MET A 118 -0.99 2.18 13.37
C MET A 118 -2.47 2.45 13.62
N GLY A 119 -3.11 1.70 14.51
CA GLY A 119 -4.52 1.88 14.86
C GLY A 119 -5.49 0.95 14.15
N PHE A 120 -5.00 0.02 13.35
CA PHE A 120 -5.86 -0.97 12.69
C PHE A 120 -6.23 -2.11 13.64
N GLU A 121 -7.41 -2.69 13.43
CA GLU A 121 -7.85 -3.91 14.09
C GLU A 121 -8.36 -4.90 13.07
N ILE A 122 -8.31 -6.18 13.39
CA ILE A 122 -8.87 -7.20 12.52
C ILE A 122 -10.39 -7.09 12.48
N LEU A 123 -10.98 -7.38 11.33
CA LEU A 123 -12.41 -7.17 11.09
C LEU A 123 -13.29 -8.00 12.02
N SER A 124 -12.83 -9.16 12.47
CA SER A 124 -13.60 -10.01 13.39
C SER A 124 -13.89 -9.32 14.71
N THR A 125 -13.07 -8.35 15.13
CA THR A 125 -13.34 -7.52 16.31
C THR A 125 -14.69 -6.80 16.19
N TYR A 126 -15.12 -6.50 14.96
CA TYR A 126 -16.37 -5.80 14.67
C TYR A 126 -17.42 -6.74 14.07
N ASN A 127 -17.29 -8.04 14.28
CA ASN A 127 -18.18 -9.08 13.73
C ASN A 127 -18.23 -9.09 12.20
N CYS A 128 -17.12 -8.72 11.57
CA CYS A 128 -16.98 -8.70 10.11
C CYS A 128 -15.82 -9.58 9.69
N ILE A 129 -15.89 -10.12 8.48
CA ILE A 129 -14.76 -10.84 7.87
C ILE A 129 -14.57 -10.33 6.44
N GLY A 130 -13.33 -10.42 5.97
CA GLY A 130 -13.03 -10.17 4.57
C GLY A 130 -13.30 -11.43 3.75
N MET A 131 -13.76 -11.24 2.51
CA MET A 131 -13.94 -12.32 1.55
C MET A 131 -13.41 -11.87 0.20
N THR A 132 -12.93 -12.81 -0.60
CA THR A 132 -12.42 -12.51 -1.92
C THR A 132 -12.98 -13.49 -2.94
N TRP A 133 -13.22 -12.98 -4.15
CA TRP A 133 -13.53 -13.81 -5.31
C TRP A 133 -12.32 -13.73 -6.24
N MET A 134 -11.76 -14.88 -6.57
CA MET A 134 -10.56 -14.96 -7.40
C MET A 134 -10.91 -15.43 -8.80
N ASN A 135 -10.39 -14.72 -9.81
CA ASN A 135 -10.47 -15.19 -11.17
C ASN A 135 -9.40 -16.25 -11.40
N ARG A 136 -9.80 -17.51 -11.32
CA ARG A 136 -8.88 -18.65 -11.34
C ARG A 136 -8.31 -18.98 -12.71
N GLU A 137 -8.79 -18.30 -13.74
CA GLU A 137 -8.29 -18.49 -15.11
C GLU A 137 -7.09 -17.60 -15.42
N LYS A 138 -6.65 -16.81 -14.44
CA LYS A 138 -5.53 -15.89 -14.61
C LYS A 138 -4.29 -16.28 -13.84
#